data_d2b69071552279d74b429d72e8965804
#
_entry.id   d2b69071552279d74b429d72e8965804
#
_cell.length_a   1.000
_cell.length_b   1.000
_cell.length_c   1.000
_cell.angle_alpha   90.00
_cell.angle_beta   90.00
_cell.angle_gamma   90.00
#
_symmetry.space_group_name_H-M   'P 1'
#
loop_
_entity.id
_entity.type
_entity.pdbx_description
1 polymer ?
#
loop_
_entity_poly.entity_id
_entity_poly.type
_entity_poly.pdbx_seq_one_letter_code
_entity_poly.pdbx_strand_id
1 'polypeptide(L)'
;MLARATLIAWLMLLPAPVLADLPTPRQQELVNLVRQDCGSCHGMTLKGGLGPPLTSAALNGKSPEYLRAVILDGRAGTPMPPWRPFISESEARWMVDMLKRGAINDR
;
A
#
# COMPACT_ATOMS: atom_id res chain seq x y z
N MET A 1 -48.63 31.17 32.83
CA MET A 1 -47.82 29.95 32.87
C MET A 1 -47.01 29.89 31.57
N LEU A 2 -45.74 30.18 31.65
CA LEU A 2 -44.83 30.13 30.48
C LEU A 2 -44.18 28.75 30.43
N ALA A 3 -44.60 27.92 29.43
CA ALA A 3 -43.95 26.66 29.19
C ALA A 3 -42.58 26.91 28.52
N ARG A 4 -41.50 26.62 29.26
CA ARG A 4 -40.14 26.59 28.66
C ARG A 4 -39.98 25.34 27.87
N ALA A 5 -40.07 25.45 26.53
CA ALA A 5 -39.65 24.40 25.64
C ALA A 5 -38.13 24.33 25.59
N THR A 6 -37.57 23.33 26.25
CA THR A 6 -36.16 22.99 26.11
C THR A 6 -35.95 22.25 24.80
N LEU A 7 -35.43 22.95 23.82
CA LEU A 7 -34.92 22.37 22.59
C LEU A 7 -33.65 21.59 22.92
N ILE A 8 -33.77 20.27 23.04
CA ILE A 8 -32.60 19.36 23.11
C ILE A 8 -32.11 19.21 21.67
N ALA A 9 -31.04 19.95 21.38
CA ALA A 9 -30.32 19.75 20.13
C ALA A 9 -29.60 18.39 20.17
N TRP A 10 -30.14 17.40 19.48
CA TRP A 10 -29.47 16.16 19.21
C TRP A 10 -28.36 16.44 18.22
N LEU A 11 -27.14 16.57 18.74
CA LEU A 11 -25.94 16.64 17.94
C LEU A 11 -25.73 15.22 17.34
N MET A 12 -26.13 15.07 16.09
CA MET A 12 -25.87 13.85 15.31
C MET A 12 -24.36 13.75 15.11
N LEU A 13 -23.72 12.96 15.94
CA LEU A 13 -22.31 12.59 15.77
C LEU A 13 -22.25 11.65 14.58
N LEU A 14 -21.97 12.20 13.39
CA LEU A 14 -21.70 11.40 12.21
C LEU A 14 -20.40 10.64 12.46
N PRO A 15 -20.39 9.30 12.31
CA PRO A 15 -19.14 8.57 12.41
C PRO A 15 -18.22 9.03 11.29
N ALA A 16 -17.01 9.48 11.67
CA ALA A 16 -15.98 9.77 10.70
C ALA A 16 -15.68 8.50 9.89
N PRO A 17 -15.45 8.59 8.57
CA PRO A 17 -15.06 7.43 7.78
C PRO A 17 -13.72 6.93 8.32
N VAL A 18 -13.74 5.79 8.99
CA VAL A 18 -12.52 5.07 9.36
C VAL A 18 -11.96 4.51 8.07
N LEU A 19 -10.83 5.05 7.59
CA LEU A 19 -10.04 4.40 6.56
C LEU A 19 -9.66 3.03 7.12
N ALA A 20 -10.23 1.98 6.53
CA ALA A 20 -9.96 0.62 6.95
C ALA A 20 -8.51 0.30 6.64
N ASP A 21 -7.64 0.29 7.65
CA ASP A 21 -6.30 -0.26 7.55
C ASP A 21 -6.41 -1.75 7.19
N LEU A 22 -5.43 -2.24 6.42
CA LEU A 22 -5.35 -3.67 6.12
C LEU A 22 -5.21 -4.46 7.42
N PRO A 23 -5.87 -5.61 7.57
CA PRO A 23 -5.68 -6.49 8.72
C PRO A 23 -4.20 -6.86 8.89
N THR A 24 -3.70 -6.87 10.12
CA THR A 24 -2.30 -7.18 10.44
C THR A 24 -1.79 -8.49 9.84
N PRO A 25 -2.54 -9.61 9.85
CA PRO A 25 -2.11 -10.84 9.21
C PRO A 25 -1.88 -10.65 7.70
N ARG A 26 -2.73 -9.90 7.02
CA ARG A 26 -2.57 -9.62 5.59
C ARG A 26 -1.38 -8.72 5.31
N GLN A 27 -1.11 -7.75 6.17
CA GLN A 27 0.11 -6.93 6.07
C GLN A 27 1.37 -7.80 6.13
N GLN A 28 1.42 -8.77 7.02
CA GLN A 28 2.54 -9.70 7.13
C GLN A 28 2.72 -10.56 5.88
N GLU A 29 1.62 -11.07 5.33
CA GLU A 29 1.65 -11.80 4.06
C GLU A 29 2.21 -10.94 2.93
N LEU A 30 1.79 -9.69 2.82
CA LEU A 30 2.27 -8.76 1.80
C LEU A 30 3.75 -8.42 1.98
N VAL A 31 4.21 -8.24 3.21
CA VAL A 31 5.64 -8.05 3.51
C VAL A 31 6.44 -9.26 3.07
N ASN A 32 5.96 -10.47 3.37
CA ASN A 32 6.61 -11.71 2.95
C ASN A 32 6.62 -11.84 1.42
N LEU A 33 5.53 -11.48 0.75
CA LEU A 33 5.45 -11.47 -0.70
C LEU A 33 6.49 -10.53 -1.31
N VAL A 34 6.62 -9.31 -0.78
CA VAL A 34 7.64 -8.36 -1.23
C VAL A 34 9.04 -8.94 -1.04
N ARG A 35 9.34 -9.49 0.12
CA ARG A 35 10.67 -10.04 0.42
C ARG A 35 11.01 -11.24 -0.43
N GLN A 36 10.07 -12.15 -0.66
CA GLN A 36 10.32 -13.40 -1.37
C GLN A 36 10.11 -13.26 -2.87
N ASP A 37 8.96 -12.80 -3.30
CA ASP A 37 8.58 -12.78 -4.70
C ASP A 37 9.12 -11.54 -5.43
N CYS A 38 8.90 -10.36 -4.91
CA CYS A 38 9.51 -9.16 -5.48
C CYS A 38 11.03 -9.22 -5.35
N GLY A 39 11.52 -9.67 -4.22
CA GLY A 39 12.94 -9.79 -3.92
C GLY A 39 13.67 -10.75 -4.85
N SER A 40 13.01 -11.77 -5.40
CA SER A 40 13.66 -12.72 -6.32
C SER A 40 14.18 -12.04 -7.59
N CYS A 41 13.55 -10.95 -8.03
CA CYS A 41 13.99 -10.16 -9.18
C CYS A 41 14.63 -8.83 -8.77
N HIS A 42 14.07 -8.16 -7.75
CA HIS A 42 14.55 -6.84 -7.31
C HIS A 42 15.67 -6.89 -6.27
N GLY A 43 16.17 -8.09 -5.96
CA GLY A 43 17.18 -8.34 -4.94
C GLY A 43 16.56 -8.70 -3.59
N MET A 44 17.14 -9.65 -2.87
CA MET A 44 16.64 -10.11 -1.58
C MET A 44 16.73 -9.05 -0.49
N THR A 45 17.55 -8.02 -0.70
CA THR A 45 17.62 -6.81 0.12
C THR A 45 16.95 -5.61 -0.56
N LEU A 46 16.23 -5.83 -1.66
CA LEU A 46 15.56 -4.81 -2.48
C LEU A 46 16.52 -3.75 -3.08
N LYS A 47 17.81 -4.03 -3.11
CA LYS A 47 18.83 -3.12 -3.64
C LYS A 47 19.13 -3.32 -5.11
N GLY A 48 18.34 -4.14 -5.79
CA GLY A 48 18.47 -4.43 -7.21
C GLY A 48 18.99 -5.83 -7.48
N GLY A 49 18.65 -6.33 -8.64
CA GLY A 49 19.03 -7.62 -9.16
C GLY A 49 18.69 -7.62 -10.65
N LEU A 50 17.94 -8.59 -11.12
CA LEU A 50 17.40 -8.59 -12.48
C LEU A 50 16.48 -7.35 -12.70
N GLY A 51 15.68 -6.98 -11.71
CA GLY A 51 14.92 -5.74 -11.68
C GLY A 51 15.65 -4.61 -10.96
N PRO A 52 15.20 -3.36 -11.13
CA PRO A 52 15.79 -2.21 -10.48
C PRO A 52 15.58 -2.23 -8.96
N PRO A 53 16.35 -1.43 -8.19
CA PRO A 53 16.15 -1.32 -6.75
C PRO A 53 14.77 -0.83 -6.37
N LEU A 54 14.24 -1.32 -5.25
CA LEU A 54 12.99 -0.88 -4.63
C LEU A 54 13.24 -0.13 -3.31
N THR A 55 14.39 0.47 -3.17
CA THR A 55 14.72 1.29 -1.99
C THR A 55 13.95 2.61 -2.01
N SER A 56 13.81 3.22 -0.86
CA SER A 56 13.18 4.54 -0.73
C SER A 56 13.82 5.56 -1.67
N ALA A 57 15.16 5.58 -1.73
CA ALA A 57 15.91 6.48 -2.62
C ALA A 57 15.61 6.22 -4.10
N ALA A 58 15.56 4.95 -4.53
CA ALA A 58 15.29 4.58 -5.92
C ALA A 58 13.84 4.92 -6.34
N LEU A 59 12.90 4.85 -5.40
CA LEU A 59 11.48 5.13 -5.66
C LEU A 59 11.12 6.61 -5.47
N ASN A 60 12.04 7.40 -4.96
CA ASN A 60 11.83 8.84 -4.79
C ASN A 60 11.58 9.50 -6.17
N GLY A 61 10.58 10.38 -6.22
CA GLY A 61 10.18 11.04 -7.45
C GLY A 61 9.28 10.21 -8.38
N LYS A 62 9.06 8.93 -8.09
CA LYS A 62 8.08 8.11 -8.81
C LYS A 62 6.72 8.22 -8.13
N SER A 63 5.66 8.47 -8.91
CA SER A 63 4.33 8.63 -8.33
C SER A 63 3.80 7.31 -7.76
N PRO A 64 3.06 7.34 -6.64
CA PRO A 64 2.41 6.14 -6.11
C PRO A 64 1.47 5.47 -7.11
N GLU A 65 0.77 6.24 -7.93
CA GLU A 65 -0.15 5.75 -8.96
C GLU A 65 0.61 4.95 -10.02
N TYR A 66 1.75 5.46 -10.48
CA TYR A 66 2.60 4.76 -11.44
C TYR A 66 3.12 3.44 -10.86
N LEU A 67 3.66 3.47 -9.66
CA LEU A 67 4.20 2.28 -8.99
C LEU A 67 3.12 1.23 -8.75
N ARG A 68 1.93 1.65 -8.34
CA ARG A 68 0.78 0.77 -8.17
C ARG A 68 0.39 0.11 -9.48
N ALA A 69 0.30 0.88 -10.57
CA ALA A 69 -0.03 0.35 -11.88
C ALA A 69 1.01 -0.69 -12.36
N VAL A 70 2.29 -0.43 -12.13
CA VAL A 70 3.37 -1.39 -12.46
C VAL A 70 3.23 -2.70 -11.68
N ILE A 71 2.92 -2.64 -10.40
CA ILE A 71 2.70 -3.85 -9.60
C ILE A 71 1.49 -4.62 -10.12
N LEU A 72 0.37 -3.95 -10.31
CA LEU A 72 -0.89 -4.62 -10.66
C LEU A 72 -0.90 -5.16 -12.09
N ASP A 73 -0.37 -4.41 -13.03
CA ASP A 73 -0.51 -4.70 -14.46
C ASP A 73 0.82 -5.13 -15.11
N GLY A 74 1.90 -5.13 -14.35
CA GLY A 74 3.24 -5.44 -14.87
C GLY A 74 3.76 -4.36 -15.81
N ARG A 75 4.86 -4.67 -16.48
CA ARG A 75 5.44 -3.83 -17.54
C ARG A 75 5.55 -4.63 -18.81
N ALA A 76 4.82 -4.23 -19.84
CA ALA A 76 4.83 -4.87 -21.13
C ALA A 76 6.26 -4.93 -21.73
N GLY A 77 6.62 -6.09 -22.27
CA GLY A 77 7.95 -6.32 -22.85
C GLY A 77 9.07 -6.51 -21.84
N THR A 78 8.76 -6.63 -20.56
CA THR A 78 9.72 -6.89 -19.48
C THR A 78 9.32 -8.13 -18.67
N PRO A 79 10.24 -8.72 -17.86
CA PRO A 79 9.92 -9.81 -16.96
C PRO A 79 8.96 -9.46 -15.81
N MET A 80 8.68 -8.18 -15.56
CA MET A 80 7.77 -7.77 -14.49
C MET A 80 6.34 -8.23 -14.78
N PRO A 81 5.81 -9.23 -14.03
CA PRO A 81 4.48 -9.77 -14.31
C PRO A 81 3.39 -8.93 -13.64
N PRO A 82 2.13 -9.06 -14.08
CA PRO A 82 0.99 -8.47 -13.38
C PRO A 82 0.66 -9.25 -12.10
N TRP A 83 0.49 -8.53 -10.99
CA TRP A 83 0.12 -9.10 -9.70
C TRP A 83 -1.36 -8.96 -9.35
N ARG A 84 -2.14 -8.37 -10.24
CA ARG A 84 -3.58 -8.15 -10.03
C ARG A 84 -4.37 -9.40 -9.60
N PRO A 85 -4.06 -10.61 -10.06
CA PRO A 85 -4.74 -11.81 -9.58
C PRO A 85 -4.55 -12.10 -8.08
N PHE A 86 -3.50 -11.57 -7.47
CA PHE A 86 -3.09 -11.87 -6.09
C PHE A 86 -3.19 -10.70 -5.14
N ILE A 87 -3.26 -9.48 -5.66
CA ILE A 87 -3.15 -8.23 -4.90
C ILE A 87 -4.26 -7.29 -5.35
N SER A 88 -5.02 -6.75 -4.38
CA SER A 88 -6.02 -5.73 -4.65
C SER A 88 -5.39 -4.35 -4.86
N GLU A 89 -6.18 -3.40 -5.35
CA GLU A 89 -5.76 -2.01 -5.52
C GLU A 89 -5.33 -1.35 -4.20
N SER A 90 -6.08 -1.59 -3.13
CA SER A 90 -5.76 -1.06 -1.81
C SER A 90 -4.50 -1.69 -1.22
N GLU A 91 -4.30 -2.98 -1.46
CA GLU A 91 -3.09 -3.70 -1.05
C GLU A 91 -1.86 -3.20 -1.81
N ALA A 92 -1.96 -3.00 -3.11
CA ALA A 92 -0.88 -2.42 -3.91
C ALA A 92 -0.52 -1.00 -3.45
N ARG A 93 -1.52 -0.19 -3.11
CA ARG A 93 -1.31 1.15 -2.54
C ARG A 93 -0.56 1.08 -1.22
N TRP A 94 -0.95 0.19 -0.34
CA TRP A 94 -0.26 -0.03 0.93
C TRP A 94 1.19 -0.47 0.73
N MET A 95 1.43 -1.41 -0.19
CA MET A 95 2.79 -1.90 -0.51
C MET A 95 3.68 -0.78 -1.04
N VAL A 96 3.17 0.05 -1.95
CA VAL A 96 3.90 1.20 -2.50
C VAL A 96 4.24 2.20 -1.39
N ASP A 97 3.31 2.50 -0.51
CA ASP A 97 3.54 3.40 0.60
C ASP A 97 4.65 2.87 1.53
N MET A 98 4.61 1.59 1.87
CA MET A 98 5.61 0.94 2.70
C MET A 98 7.00 0.94 2.03
N LEU A 99 7.07 0.64 0.74
CA LEU A 99 8.32 0.65 -0.02
C LEU A 99 8.92 2.07 -0.12
N LYS A 100 8.11 3.07 -0.41
CA LYS A 100 8.57 4.46 -0.51
C LYS A 100 9.06 5.01 0.82
N ARG A 101 8.52 4.55 1.94
CA ARG A 101 8.99 4.90 3.28
C ARG A 101 10.23 4.10 3.71
N GLY A 102 10.63 3.09 2.96
CA GLY A 102 11.70 2.19 3.36
C GLY A 102 11.32 1.26 4.52
N ALA A 103 10.03 0.97 4.70
CA ALA A 103 9.54 0.16 5.82
C ALA A 103 9.60 -1.35 5.55
N ILE A 104 9.88 -1.79 4.33
CA ILE A 104 10.04 -3.19 3.92
C ILE A 104 11.44 -3.44 3.39
N ASN A 105 12.39 -2.63 3.64
CA ASN A 105 13.74 -2.94 3.25
C ASN A 105 14.47 -3.63 4.40
N ASP A 106 15.34 -4.49 4.02
CA ASP A 106 16.39 -5.16 4.75
C ASP A 106 16.09 -5.65 6.18
N ARG A 107 15.98 -6.91 6.24
CA ARG A 107 16.57 -7.68 7.34
C ARG A 107 17.48 -8.74 6.76
#